data_45489817806a5535769a1475d4add047
#
_entry.id   45489817806a5535769a1475d4add047
#
_cell.length_a   1.000
_cell.length_b   1.000
_cell.length_c   1.000
_cell.angle_alpha   90.00
_cell.angle_beta   90.00
_cell.angle_gamma   90.00
#
_symmetry.space_group_name_H-M   'P 1'
#
loop_
_entity.id
_entity.type
_entity.pdbx_description
1 polymer ?
#
loop_
_entity_poly.entity_id
_entity_poly.type
_entity_poly.pdbx_seq_one_letter_code
_entity_poly.pdbx_strand_id
1 'polypeptide(L)'
;MSSSLRKEQILIVDDSVNTLEVLQRNLMSEGYQVFTASGVSEALEILSGTQLDLVITDLKMPKVSGLELVRHIRENFKDTEVVMITGYPSIEGAVEAVRTGAQEFLPKPFTDAELSSAVKRVLDKARIRKTVHTAPDQAVPLHKDLIGTSKVMHKVSSAISKAASSSATVLITGESGTGKELVARAIHYSGPRSSAPFIAVNCGGIPEGLLESELFGHVKGAFTGATESQAGFFHAADGGTIFFDEISEMSLAMQVKLLRVLQDREVCMVGSNRPRKVNVRILAATNKDLHSLVENGLFREDLFYRINVVTINMPPLRERADDILLLAHHFVNKFAAELGRTPPHFSDEALKNLRVYNWPGNVRELENVIQRLIVMADGDSIDVADLPSLMRFSALRKTGFTRTLAEVESEYIGNVLASVGGNKSQAAEILGIDRKTLREKLRKVEGSS
;
A
#
# COMPACT_ATOMS: atom_id res chain seq x y z
N MET A 1 20.36 -18.47 -27.83
CA MET A 1 21.44 -17.52 -27.52
C MET A 1 21.09 -16.86 -26.22
N SER A 2 21.72 -17.24 -25.14
CA SER A 2 21.47 -16.70 -23.79
C SER A 2 21.99 -15.27 -23.73
N SER A 3 21.10 -14.29 -23.55
CA SER A 3 21.52 -12.94 -23.20
C SER A 3 22.11 -13.00 -21.79
N SER A 4 23.43 -12.80 -21.67
CA SER A 4 24.08 -12.62 -20.37
C SER A 4 23.46 -11.38 -19.71
N LEU A 5 22.65 -11.59 -18.68
CA LEU A 5 22.14 -10.53 -17.81
C LEU A 5 23.36 -9.80 -17.22
N ARG A 6 23.54 -8.53 -17.58
CA ARG A 6 24.55 -7.66 -16.99
C ARG A 6 24.31 -7.63 -15.48
N LYS A 7 25.34 -7.96 -14.68
CA LYS A 7 25.29 -7.82 -13.23
C LYS A 7 25.13 -6.35 -12.88
N GLU A 8 24.23 -6.05 -11.95
CA GLU A 8 24.06 -4.68 -11.47
C GLU A 8 25.27 -4.25 -10.68
N GLN A 9 25.63 -2.98 -10.87
CA GLN A 9 26.82 -2.35 -10.31
C GLN A 9 26.44 -1.45 -9.16
N ILE A 10 26.95 -1.76 -7.97
CA ILE A 10 26.65 -1.04 -6.72
C ILE A 10 27.95 -0.43 -6.18
N LEU A 11 27.90 0.85 -5.81
CA LEU A 11 28.98 1.53 -5.09
C LEU A 11 28.56 1.72 -3.63
N ILE A 12 29.43 1.35 -2.70
CA ILE A 12 29.26 1.58 -1.26
C ILE A 12 30.25 2.66 -0.83
N VAL A 13 29.77 3.66 -0.10
CA VAL A 13 30.56 4.80 0.39
C VAL A 13 30.36 4.93 1.90
N ASP A 14 31.41 4.63 2.67
CA ASP A 14 31.41 4.70 4.15
C ASP A 14 32.85 4.93 4.62
N ASP A 15 33.07 5.74 5.63
CA ASP A 15 34.43 6.02 6.17
C ASP A 15 34.98 4.88 7.04
N SER A 16 34.14 3.91 7.41
CA SER A 16 34.50 2.72 8.15
C SER A 16 34.87 1.55 7.22
N VAL A 17 36.14 1.17 7.19
CA VAL A 17 36.64 0.03 6.41
C VAL A 17 35.90 -1.27 6.77
N ASN A 18 35.61 -1.49 8.05
CA ASN A 18 34.85 -2.67 8.48
C ASN A 18 33.44 -2.70 7.92
N THR A 19 32.76 -1.55 7.85
CA THR A 19 31.42 -1.44 7.23
C THR A 19 31.49 -1.77 5.74
N LEU A 20 32.46 -1.20 5.04
CA LEU A 20 32.68 -1.47 3.61
C LEU A 20 32.88 -2.98 3.32
N GLU A 21 33.75 -3.66 4.09
CA GLU A 21 34.02 -5.08 3.90
C GLU A 21 32.77 -5.95 4.14
N VAL A 22 31.99 -5.68 5.20
CA VAL A 22 30.78 -6.43 5.53
C VAL A 22 29.71 -6.25 4.44
N LEU A 23 29.43 -5.00 4.06
CA LEU A 23 28.43 -4.70 3.05
C LEU A 23 28.83 -5.24 1.66
N GLN A 24 30.10 -5.12 1.29
CA GLN A 24 30.64 -5.65 0.05
C GLN A 24 30.46 -7.17 -0.02
N ARG A 25 30.84 -7.91 1.01
CA ARG A 25 30.70 -9.35 1.09
C ARG A 25 29.24 -9.79 0.95
N ASN A 26 28.33 -9.12 1.66
CA ASN A 26 26.91 -9.44 1.66
C ASN A 26 26.30 -9.24 0.25
N LEU A 27 26.52 -8.09 -0.36
CA LEU A 27 25.97 -7.80 -1.69
C LEU A 27 26.63 -8.62 -2.82
N MET A 28 27.93 -8.92 -2.70
CA MET A 28 28.59 -9.86 -3.63
C MET A 28 28.01 -11.28 -3.55
N SER A 29 27.65 -11.74 -2.35
CA SER A 29 27.01 -13.04 -2.17
C SER A 29 25.64 -13.15 -2.83
N GLU A 30 24.93 -12.01 -3.01
CA GLU A 30 23.68 -11.90 -3.73
C GLU A 30 23.84 -11.76 -5.27
N GLY A 31 25.08 -11.70 -5.75
CA GLY A 31 25.41 -11.71 -7.16
C GLY A 31 25.64 -10.33 -7.79
N TYR A 32 25.64 -9.26 -7.01
CA TYR A 32 25.95 -7.90 -7.47
C TYR A 32 27.43 -7.70 -7.72
N GLN A 33 27.78 -6.75 -8.60
CA GLN A 33 29.16 -6.25 -8.74
C GLN A 33 29.32 -5.04 -7.84
N VAL A 34 30.20 -5.12 -6.86
CA VAL A 34 30.29 -4.12 -5.79
C VAL A 34 31.63 -3.40 -5.83
N PHE A 35 31.57 -2.06 -5.83
CA PHE A 35 32.70 -1.14 -5.66
C PHE A 35 32.61 -0.50 -4.28
N THR A 36 33.75 -0.11 -3.73
CA THR A 36 33.82 0.54 -2.40
C THR A 36 34.60 1.83 -2.51
N ALA A 37 34.21 2.84 -1.73
CA ALA A 37 34.92 4.09 -1.57
C ALA A 37 34.92 4.51 -0.09
N SER A 38 36.04 4.97 0.41
CA SER A 38 36.25 5.44 1.78
C SER A 38 35.75 6.88 2.02
N GLY A 39 35.24 7.55 0.98
CA GLY A 39 34.72 8.91 1.04
C GLY A 39 34.27 9.45 -0.29
N VAL A 40 33.70 10.67 -0.27
CA VAL A 40 33.07 11.30 -1.43
C VAL A 40 34.02 11.51 -2.61
N SER A 41 35.27 11.85 -2.38
CA SER A 41 36.25 12.10 -3.46
C SER A 41 36.51 10.84 -4.30
N GLU A 42 36.75 9.72 -3.63
CA GLU A 42 36.95 8.42 -4.29
C GLU A 42 35.68 7.94 -4.97
N ALA A 43 34.50 8.16 -4.35
CA ALA A 43 33.20 7.85 -4.93
C ALA A 43 32.97 8.60 -6.26
N LEU A 44 33.35 9.87 -6.35
CA LEU A 44 33.24 10.68 -7.58
C LEU A 44 34.14 10.19 -8.69
N GLU A 45 35.36 9.72 -8.38
CA GLU A 45 36.26 9.11 -9.36
C GLU A 45 35.65 7.84 -9.97
N ILE A 46 35.08 6.96 -9.12
CA ILE A 46 34.42 5.73 -9.58
C ILE A 46 33.17 6.06 -10.41
N LEU A 47 32.34 7.01 -9.97
CA LEU A 47 31.15 7.47 -10.68
C LEU A 47 31.48 8.04 -12.07
N SER A 48 32.61 8.71 -12.21
CA SER A 48 33.04 9.31 -13.50
C SER A 48 33.51 8.25 -14.50
N GLY A 49 34.03 7.11 -14.02
CA GLY A 49 34.59 6.05 -14.87
C GLY A 49 33.70 4.84 -15.06
N THR A 50 32.63 4.68 -14.26
CA THR A 50 31.83 3.46 -14.21
C THR A 50 30.34 3.80 -14.16
N GLN A 51 29.55 3.12 -15.01
CA GLN A 51 28.09 3.29 -14.98
C GLN A 51 27.51 2.45 -13.83
N LEU A 52 27.14 3.11 -12.74
CA LEU A 52 26.57 2.49 -11.55
C LEU A 52 25.05 2.48 -11.59
N ASP A 53 24.45 1.41 -11.09
CA ASP A 53 23.00 1.28 -10.97
C ASP A 53 22.51 1.79 -9.61
N LEU A 54 23.33 1.64 -8.54
CA LEU A 54 23.01 2.05 -7.18
C LEU A 54 24.23 2.57 -6.43
N VAL A 55 24.03 3.60 -5.63
CA VAL A 55 25.01 4.07 -4.63
C VAL A 55 24.41 3.92 -3.23
N ILE A 56 25.14 3.29 -2.34
CA ILE A 56 24.81 3.19 -0.89
C ILE A 56 25.81 4.09 -0.17
N THR A 57 25.33 5.12 0.54
CA THR A 57 26.22 6.06 1.22
C THR A 57 25.87 6.27 2.67
N ASP A 58 26.88 6.36 3.53
CA ASP A 58 26.66 6.86 4.90
C ASP A 58 26.31 8.35 4.87
N LEU A 59 25.50 8.78 5.84
CA LEU A 59 25.10 10.18 6.00
C LEU A 59 26.26 11.04 6.49
N LYS A 60 26.98 10.57 7.52
CA LYS A 60 28.05 11.29 8.20
C LYS A 60 29.41 10.72 7.83
N MET A 61 30.11 11.43 6.94
CA MET A 61 31.50 11.13 6.60
C MET A 61 32.40 12.33 6.84
N PRO A 62 33.69 12.12 7.12
CA PRO A 62 34.65 13.22 7.28
C PRO A 62 34.78 14.08 6.01
N LYS A 63 34.93 15.40 6.18
CA LYS A 63 35.13 16.42 5.13
C LYS A 63 33.87 16.75 4.32
N VAL A 64 33.19 15.77 3.72
CA VAL A 64 32.02 15.96 2.87
C VAL A 64 30.93 14.99 3.27
N SER A 65 29.71 15.47 3.51
CA SER A 65 28.58 14.62 3.96
C SER A 65 28.02 13.79 2.81
N GLY A 66 27.39 12.64 3.15
CA GLY A 66 26.67 11.83 2.17
C GLY A 66 25.55 12.58 1.46
N LEU A 67 24.95 13.60 2.09
CA LEU A 67 23.93 14.46 1.45
C LEU A 67 24.48 15.24 0.24
N GLU A 68 25.71 15.70 0.31
CA GLU A 68 26.35 16.39 -0.81
C GLU A 68 26.64 15.43 -1.96
N LEU A 69 27.03 14.18 -1.65
CA LEU A 69 27.18 13.13 -2.65
C LEU A 69 25.84 12.83 -3.33
N VAL A 70 24.77 12.69 -2.56
CA VAL A 70 23.41 12.46 -3.12
C VAL A 70 23.01 13.59 -4.06
N ARG A 71 23.22 14.85 -3.66
CA ARG A 71 22.92 16.02 -4.50
C ARG A 71 23.71 15.97 -5.82
N HIS A 72 24.99 15.69 -5.73
CA HIS A 72 25.86 15.59 -6.92
C HIS A 72 25.43 14.47 -7.87
N ILE A 73 25.05 13.30 -7.33
CA ILE A 73 24.53 12.17 -8.12
C ILE A 73 23.23 12.58 -8.83
N ARG A 74 22.32 13.26 -8.15
CA ARG A 74 21.06 13.72 -8.76
C ARG A 74 21.24 14.73 -9.89
N GLU A 75 22.21 15.59 -9.76
CA GLU A 75 22.51 16.61 -10.77
C GLU A 75 23.20 16.01 -12.02
N ASN A 76 24.10 15.04 -11.82
CA ASN A 76 25.01 14.58 -12.88
C ASN A 76 24.75 13.13 -13.35
N PHE A 77 24.16 12.26 -12.52
CA PHE A 77 23.97 10.82 -12.78
C PHE A 77 22.52 10.40 -12.57
N LYS A 78 21.62 10.85 -13.45
CA LYS A 78 20.16 10.68 -13.32
C LYS A 78 19.68 9.22 -13.30
N ASP A 79 20.46 8.30 -13.86
CA ASP A 79 20.15 6.87 -13.95
C ASP A 79 20.68 6.05 -12.77
N THR A 80 21.43 6.66 -11.85
CA THR A 80 21.99 6.02 -10.66
C THR A 80 21.09 6.27 -9.47
N GLU A 81 20.64 5.21 -8.80
CA GLU A 81 19.80 5.32 -7.60
C GLU A 81 20.66 5.49 -6.34
N VAL A 82 20.05 5.99 -5.26
CA VAL A 82 20.79 6.20 -4.00
C VAL A 82 19.99 5.68 -2.81
N VAL A 83 20.65 4.86 -1.97
CA VAL A 83 20.21 4.46 -0.64
C VAL A 83 21.12 5.12 0.39
N MET A 84 20.57 5.77 1.39
CA MET A 84 21.33 6.37 2.47
C MET A 84 21.27 5.52 3.73
N ILE A 85 22.44 5.30 4.35
CA ILE A 85 22.57 4.60 5.63
C ILE A 85 22.96 5.62 6.69
N THR A 86 22.48 5.47 7.94
CA THR A 86 22.88 6.35 9.03
C THR A 86 22.81 5.70 10.41
N GLY A 87 23.79 6.01 11.26
CA GLY A 87 23.79 5.66 12.67
C GLY A 87 23.00 6.62 13.58
N TYR A 88 22.45 7.71 13.01
CA TYR A 88 21.66 8.70 13.75
C TYR A 88 20.29 8.83 13.09
N PRO A 89 19.33 7.96 13.46
CA PRO A 89 17.97 8.01 12.94
C PRO A 89 17.22 9.20 13.56
N SER A 90 17.42 10.41 13.00
CA SER A 90 16.54 11.54 13.28
C SER A 90 15.53 11.64 12.15
N ILE A 91 14.28 11.98 12.47
CA ILE A 91 13.23 12.22 11.48
C ILE A 91 13.67 13.32 10.50
N GLU A 92 14.37 14.33 11.00
CA GLU A 92 14.95 15.42 10.19
C GLU A 92 15.98 14.92 9.18
N GLY A 93 16.90 14.03 9.59
CA GLY A 93 17.90 13.44 8.70
C GLY A 93 17.31 12.56 7.61
N ALA A 94 16.27 11.78 7.94
CA ALA A 94 15.55 10.96 6.97
C ALA A 94 14.77 11.82 5.97
N VAL A 95 14.10 12.88 6.43
CA VAL A 95 13.39 13.83 5.59
C VAL A 95 14.36 14.58 4.67
N GLU A 96 15.50 15.00 5.18
CA GLU A 96 16.53 15.72 4.39
C GLU A 96 17.17 14.80 3.34
N ALA A 97 17.44 13.54 3.66
CA ALA A 97 17.95 12.54 2.73
C ALA A 97 16.99 12.33 1.54
N VAL A 98 15.69 12.16 1.83
CA VAL A 98 14.65 12.01 0.80
C VAL A 98 14.50 13.31 -0.02
N ARG A 99 14.55 14.48 0.60
CA ARG A 99 14.49 15.79 -0.09
C ARG A 99 15.69 16.02 -1.01
N THR A 100 16.84 15.51 -0.63
CA THR A 100 18.07 15.60 -1.43
C THR A 100 18.09 14.60 -2.58
N GLY A 101 17.17 13.60 -2.56
CA GLY A 101 16.96 12.66 -3.66
C GLY A 101 17.35 11.20 -3.36
N ALA A 102 17.65 10.83 -2.13
CA ALA A 102 17.79 9.41 -1.77
C ALA A 102 16.44 8.69 -1.93
N GLN A 103 16.46 7.50 -2.55
CA GLN A 103 15.25 6.68 -2.76
C GLN A 103 14.81 5.96 -1.51
N GLU A 104 15.77 5.65 -0.65
CA GLU A 104 15.51 4.93 0.57
C GLU A 104 16.52 5.31 1.66
N PHE A 105 16.12 5.15 2.90
CA PHE A 105 16.90 5.48 4.08
C PHE A 105 16.90 4.28 5.03
N LEU A 106 18.09 3.81 5.45
CA LEU A 106 18.26 2.64 6.30
C LEU A 106 18.98 3.03 7.61
N PRO A 107 18.32 2.97 8.77
CA PRO A 107 18.97 3.28 10.06
C PRO A 107 19.90 2.16 10.51
N LYS A 108 21.10 2.49 11.01
CA LYS A 108 22.01 1.56 11.73
C LYS A 108 21.54 1.42 13.18
N PRO A 109 21.51 0.20 13.79
CA PRO A 109 21.87 -1.07 13.19
C PRO A 109 20.76 -1.67 12.33
N PHE A 110 21.12 -2.34 11.24
CA PHE A 110 20.20 -3.07 10.35
C PHE A 110 20.72 -4.50 10.12
N THR A 111 19.81 -5.38 9.74
CA THR A 111 20.12 -6.77 9.38
C THR A 111 20.46 -6.89 7.88
N ASP A 112 21.13 -8.00 7.51
CA ASP A 112 21.45 -8.29 6.11
C ASP A 112 20.15 -8.40 5.26
N ALA A 113 19.06 -8.92 5.85
CA ALA A 113 17.75 -9.02 5.19
C ALA A 113 17.12 -7.66 4.91
N GLU A 114 17.26 -6.68 5.81
CA GLU A 114 16.76 -5.31 5.61
C GLU A 114 17.55 -4.59 4.52
N LEU A 115 18.88 -4.72 4.52
CA LEU A 115 19.74 -4.18 3.45
C LEU A 115 19.36 -4.77 2.09
N SER A 116 19.29 -6.11 1.99
CA SER A 116 18.92 -6.81 0.77
C SER A 116 17.56 -6.38 0.24
N SER A 117 16.57 -6.26 1.12
CA SER A 117 15.24 -5.79 0.78
C SER A 117 15.24 -4.35 0.26
N ALA A 118 15.99 -3.45 0.89
CA ALA A 118 16.12 -2.05 0.46
C ALA A 118 16.78 -1.96 -0.92
N VAL A 119 17.90 -2.67 -1.13
CA VAL A 119 18.61 -2.71 -2.41
C VAL A 119 17.74 -3.25 -3.53
N LYS A 120 17.06 -4.38 -3.31
CA LYS A 120 16.13 -4.98 -4.30
C LYS A 120 15.00 -4.03 -4.67
N ARG A 121 14.35 -3.40 -3.69
CA ARG A 121 13.28 -2.43 -3.95
C ARG A 121 13.74 -1.27 -4.83
N VAL A 122 14.93 -0.72 -4.56
CA VAL A 122 15.46 0.43 -5.29
C VAL A 122 15.88 0.03 -6.70
N LEU A 123 16.59 -1.09 -6.88
CA LEU A 123 17.00 -1.58 -8.19
C LEU A 123 15.82 -2.01 -9.07
N ASP A 124 14.81 -2.64 -8.51
CA ASP A 124 13.59 -3.00 -9.23
C ASP A 124 12.84 -1.76 -9.75
N LYS A 125 12.77 -0.69 -8.93
CA LYS A 125 12.22 0.60 -9.37
C LYS A 125 13.02 1.20 -10.54
N ALA A 126 14.35 1.11 -10.49
CA ALA A 126 15.22 1.58 -11.56
C ALA A 126 15.05 0.80 -12.86
N ARG A 127 14.97 -0.53 -12.79
CA ARG A 127 14.72 -1.42 -13.95
C ARG A 127 13.44 -1.05 -14.69
N ILE A 128 12.35 -0.81 -13.94
CA ILE A 128 11.06 -0.44 -14.52
C ILE A 128 11.16 0.91 -15.24
N ARG A 129 11.86 1.88 -14.66
CA ARG A 129 12.07 3.20 -15.27
C ARG A 129 12.83 3.12 -16.60
N LYS A 130 13.85 2.25 -16.68
CA LYS A 130 14.65 2.02 -17.91
C LYS A 130 13.85 1.32 -19.01
N THR A 131 12.91 0.41 -18.67
CA THR A 131 12.07 -0.32 -19.64
C THR A 131 10.96 0.55 -20.26
N VAL A 132 10.49 1.57 -19.55
CA VAL A 132 9.42 2.48 -20.02
C VAL A 132 9.88 3.38 -21.18
N HIS A 133 11.17 3.63 -21.35
CA HIS A 133 11.69 4.49 -22.42
C HIS A 133 11.93 3.81 -23.77
N THR A 134 11.66 2.51 -23.92
CA THR A 134 12.03 1.75 -25.15
C THR A 134 10.92 1.03 -25.90
N ALA A 135 9.64 1.22 -25.56
CA ALA A 135 8.54 0.58 -26.31
C ALA A 135 7.42 1.56 -26.66
N PRO A 136 7.04 1.71 -27.96
CA PRO A 136 5.82 2.39 -28.33
C PRO A 136 4.63 1.45 -28.20
N ASP A 137 3.59 1.94 -27.54
CA ASP A 137 2.19 1.54 -27.66
C ASP A 137 1.79 0.10 -27.32
N GLN A 138 1.88 -0.30 -26.05
CA GLN A 138 0.97 -1.28 -25.46
C GLN A 138 0.71 -0.89 -24.01
N ALA A 139 -0.54 -1.01 -23.56
CA ALA A 139 -1.04 -0.57 -22.24
C ALA A 139 -0.08 -0.91 -21.10
N VAL A 140 0.63 0.10 -20.61
CA VAL A 140 1.55 0.01 -19.47
C VAL A 140 0.72 -0.34 -18.22
N PRO A 141 1.08 -1.37 -17.43
CA PRO A 141 0.46 -1.58 -16.12
C PRO A 141 0.74 -0.34 -15.27
N LEU A 142 -0.28 0.40 -14.98
CA LEU A 142 -0.22 1.54 -14.06
C LEU A 142 0.17 1.02 -12.69
N HIS A 143 1.35 1.32 -12.23
CA HIS A 143 1.86 0.93 -10.91
C HIS A 143 1.85 -0.56 -10.59
N LYS A 144 3.02 -1.09 -10.21
CA LYS A 144 3.26 -2.51 -9.85
C LYS A 144 2.30 -3.02 -8.78
N ASP A 145 1.73 -2.12 -7.98
CA ASP A 145 0.93 -2.45 -6.81
C ASP A 145 -0.59 -2.30 -7.02
N LEU A 146 -1.04 -1.65 -8.11
CA LEU A 146 -2.46 -1.49 -8.43
C LEU A 146 -2.92 -2.57 -9.41
N ILE A 147 -3.34 -3.71 -8.87
CA ILE A 147 -3.74 -4.89 -9.64
C ILE A 147 -5.22 -4.82 -9.99
N GLY A 148 -5.55 -5.06 -11.27
CA GLY A 148 -6.92 -5.14 -11.77
C GLY A 148 -6.97 -5.07 -13.28
N THR A 149 -7.79 -5.94 -13.88
CA THR A 149 -8.03 -6.04 -15.32
C THR A 149 -9.50 -5.82 -15.70
N SER A 150 -10.37 -5.63 -14.70
CA SER A 150 -11.79 -5.38 -14.92
C SER A 150 -12.03 -4.04 -15.64
N LYS A 151 -13.13 -3.96 -16.40
CA LYS A 151 -13.52 -2.73 -17.12
C LYS A 151 -13.63 -1.51 -16.19
N VAL A 152 -14.04 -1.71 -14.94
CA VAL A 152 -14.15 -0.62 -13.96
C VAL A 152 -12.75 -0.15 -13.52
N MET A 153 -11.79 -1.07 -13.35
CA MET A 153 -10.41 -0.70 -13.02
C MET A 153 -9.69 -0.03 -14.21
N HIS A 154 -10.00 -0.38 -15.45
CA HIS A 154 -9.49 0.36 -16.63
C HIS A 154 -9.96 1.83 -16.64
N LYS A 155 -11.19 2.12 -16.21
CA LYS A 155 -11.66 3.51 -16.06
C LYS A 155 -10.87 4.26 -14.97
N VAL A 156 -10.63 3.60 -13.83
CA VAL A 156 -9.80 4.15 -12.75
C VAL A 156 -8.39 4.43 -13.25
N SER A 157 -7.78 3.49 -13.96
CA SER A 157 -6.46 3.61 -14.56
C SER A 157 -6.36 4.82 -15.51
N SER A 158 -7.34 4.99 -16.40
CA SER A 158 -7.42 6.15 -17.29
C SER A 158 -7.57 7.47 -16.51
N ALA A 159 -8.37 7.48 -15.44
CA ALA A 159 -8.54 8.66 -14.60
C ALA A 159 -7.25 9.01 -13.85
N ILE A 160 -6.50 8.01 -13.34
CA ILE A 160 -5.19 8.19 -12.72
C ILE A 160 -4.21 8.84 -13.71
N SER A 161 -4.11 8.34 -14.95
CA SER A 161 -3.20 8.89 -15.98
C SER A 161 -3.53 10.36 -16.29
N LYS A 162 -4.81 10.71 -16.42
CA LYS A 162 -5.24 12.10 -16.62
C LYS A 162 -4.94 12.98 -15.40
N ALA A 163 -5.20 12.47 -14.20
CA ALA A 163 -4.93 13.19 -12.97
C ALA A 163 -3.43 13.40 -12.76
N ALA A 164 -2.59 12.41 -13.10
CA ALA A 164 -1.13 12.47 -12.95
C ALA A 164 -0.50 13.62 -13.73
N SER A 165 -0.98 13.90 -14.95
CA SER A 165 -0.48 14.98 -15.81
C SER A 165 -0.91 16.38 -15.35
N SER A 166 -1.80 16.51 -14.37
CA SER A 166 -2.34 17.77 -13.85
C SER A 166 -1.75 18.10 -12.47
N SER A 167 -1.69 19.38 -12.13
CA SER A 167 -1.40 19.84 -10.76
C SER A 167 -2.65 20.02 -9.88
N ALA A 168 -3.84 19.69 -10.41
CA ALA A 168 -5.10 19.85 -9.69
C ALA A 168 -5.16 18.97 -8.43
N THR A 169 -5.94 19.42 -7.45
CA THR A 169 -6.32 18.62 -6.28
C THR A 169 -7.18 17.43 -6.73
N VAL A 170 -6.92 16.26 -6.17
CA VAL A 170 -7.68 15.04 -6.48
C VAL A 170 -8.32 14.50 -5.21
N LEU A 171 -9.61 14.25 -5.27
CA LEU A 171 -10.37 13.55 -4.24
C LEU A 171 -10.59 12.10 -4.66
N ILE A 172 -10.12 11.16 -3.85
CA ILE A 172 -10.26 9.72 -4.09
C ILE A 172 -11.35 9.20 -3.13
N THR A 173 -12.47 8.75 -3.69
CA THR A 173 -13.58 8.21 -2.90
C THR A 173 -13.67 6.71 -3.05
N GLY A 174 -14.26 6.03 -2.07
CA GLY A 174 -14.49 4.59 -2.11
C GLY A 174 -14.41 3.96 -0.72
N GLU A 175 -14.96 2.76 -0.60
CA GLU A 175 -15.02 2.02 0.66
C GLU A 175 -13.63 1.80 1.28
N SER A 176 -13.60 1.51 2.59
CA SER A 176 -12.34 1.14 3.26
C SER A 176 -11.74 -0.13 2.63
N GLY A 177 -10.41 -0.17 2.54
CA GLY A 177 -9.69 -1.33 1.99
C GLY A 177 -9.75 -1.48 0.46
N THR A 178 -10.27 -0.51 -0.31
CA THR A 178 -10.31 -0.57 -1.78
C THR A 178 -8.99 -0.24 -2.47
N GLY A 179 -8.00 0.33 -1.75
CA GLY A 179 -6.69 0.71 -2.28
C GLY A 179 -6.57 2.19 -2.66
N LYS A 180 -7.29 3.11 -1.98
CA LYS A 180 -7.25 4.56 -2.24
C LYS A 180 -5.83 5.15 -2.14
N GLU A 181 -5.02 4.69 -1.18
CA GLU A 181 -3.63 5.12 -1.06
C GLU A 181 -2.78 4.70 -2.25
N LEU A 182 -2.99 3.49 -2.79
CA LEU A 182 -2.28 3.04 -4.00
C LEU A 182 -2.60 3.91 -5.20
N VAL A 183 -3.85 4.40 -5.32
CA VAL A 183 -4.25 5.37 -6.35
C VAL A 183 -3.50 6.70 -6.16
N ALA A 184 -3.41 7.21 -4.93
CA ALA A 184 -2.68 8.44 -4.64
C ALA A 184 -1.19 8.32 -4.99
N ARG A 185 -0.56 7.19 -4.62
CA ARG A 185 0.81 6.86 -5.01
C ARG A 185 0.97 6.77 -6.53
N ALA A 186 0.03 6.10 -7.21
CA ALA A 186 0.01 6.00 -8.66
C ALA A 186 -0.04 7.37 -9.34
N ILE A 187 -0.88 8.28 -8.86
CA ILE A 187 -0.98 9.66 -9.38
C ILE A 187 0.33 10.42 -9.20
N HIS A 188 0.96 10.30 -8.03
CA HIS A 188 2.21 11.00 -7.73
C HIS A 188 3.36 10.47 -8.60
N TYR A 189 3.61 9.15 -8.55
CA TYR A 189 4.76 8.54 -9.23
C TYR A 189 4.64 8.50 -10.77
N SER A 190 3.43 8.65 -11.32
CA SER A 190 3.21 8.83 -12.77
C SER A 190 3.21 10.29 -13.20
N GLY A 191 3.33 11.24 -12.27
CA GLY A 191 3.25 12.66 -12.52
C GLY A 191 4.61 13.36 -12.61
N PRO A 192 4.63 14.66 -12.92
CA PRO A 192 5.86 15.46 -13.03
C PRO A 192 6.63 15.63 -11.72
N ARG A 193 6.00 15.30 -10.58
CA ARG A 193 6.62 15.35 -9.24
C ARG A 193 7.07 13.97 -8.75
N SER A 194 7.23 12.99 -9.62
CA SER A 194 7.53 11.59 -9.26
C SER A 194 8.83 11.40 -8.48
N SER A 195 9.79 12.30 -8.64
CA SER A 195 11.06 12.32 -7.89
C SER A 195 11.02 13.18 -6.62
N ALA A 196 9.92 13.90 -6.38
CA ALA A 196 9.74 14.76 -5.21
C ALA A 196 9.09 14.00 -4.04
N PRO A 197 9.10 14.55 -2.81
CA PRO A 197 8.52 13.88 -1.65
C PRO A 197 7.04 13.55 -1.82
N PHE A 198 6.64 12.34 -1.38
CA PHE A 198 5.25 11.94 -1.20
C PHE A 198 5.00 11.69 0.29
N ILE A 199 4.24 12.56 0.93
CA ILE A 199 3.93 12.47 2.35
C ILE A 199 2.47 12.00 2.51
N ALA A 200 2.27 10.82 3.09
CA ALA A 200 0.95 10.29 3.41
C ALA A 200 0.60 10.56 4.88
N VAL A 201 -0.58 11.10 5.12
CA VAL A 201 -1.08 11.44 6.45
C VAL A 201 -2.45 10.82 6.64
N ASN A 202 -2.59 9.94 7.62
CA ASN A 202 -3.89 9.41 8.03
C ASN A 202 -4.52 10.35 9.08
N CYS A 203 -5.60 11.04 8.70
CA CYS A 203 -6.25 12.03 9.56
C CYS A 203 -7.04 11.41 10.72
N GLY A 204 -7.46 10.14 10.58
CA GLY A 204 -8.17 9.41 11.65
C GLY A 204 -7.23 8.69 12.62
N GLY A 205 -5.96 8.49 12.25
CA GLY A 205 -4.99 7.75 13.05
C GLY A 205 -4.20 8.58 14.06
N ILE A 206 -4.29 9.92 14.00
CA ILE A 206 -3.50 10.83 14.84
C ILE A 206 -4.45 11.68 15.70
N PRO A 207 -4.26 11.77 17.02
CA PRO A 207 -5.03 12.67 17.87
C PRO A 207 -4.98 14.12 17.38
N GLU A 208 -6.11 14.86 17.45
CA GLU A 208 -6.27 16.19 16.83
C GLU A 208 -5.15 17.18 17.23
N GLY A 209 -4.80 17.27 18.51
CA GLY A 209 -3.76 18.18 18.98
C GLY A 209 -2.35 17.87 18.45
N LEU A 210 -2.08 16.58 18.18
CA LEU A 210 -0.82 16.16 17.56
C LEU A 210 -0.88 16.36 16.05
N LEU A 211 -2.01 16.08 15.41
CA LEU A 211 -2.18 16.24 13.96
C LEU A 211 -1.88 17.67 13.51
N GLU A 212 -2.31 18.66 14.28
CA GLU A 212 -2.01 20.08 13.98
C GLU A 212 -0.50 20.34 13.99
N SER A 213 0.17 19.92 15.06
CA SER A 213 1.62 20.08 15.20
C SER A 213 2.41 19.34 14.12
N GLU A 214 1.99 18.10 13.77
CA GLU A 214 2.62 17.30 12.73
C GLU A 214 2.43 17.91 11.33
N LEU A 215 1.24 18.42 11.02
CA LEU A 215 0.95 19.01 9.71
C LEU A 215 1.63 20.35 9.49
N PHE A 216 1.49 21.26 10.44
CA PHE A 216 1.92 22.66 10.28
C PHE A 216 3.30 22.93 10.89
N GLY A 217 3.77 22.04 11.79
CA GLY A 217 4.93 22.28 12.64
C GLY A 217 4.63 23.20 13.82
N HIS A 218 5.55 23.32 14.74
CA HIS A 218 5.43 24.20 15.91
C HIS A 218 6.73 24.93 16.21
N VAL A 219 6.63 26.07 16.85
CA VAL A 219 7.77 26.78 17.44
C VAL A 219 7.98 26.36 18.90
N LYS A 220 9.18 26.48 19.38
CA LYS A 220 9.51 26.26 20.80
C LYS A 220 8.55 27.07 21.70
N GLY A 221 7.95 26.39 22.69
CA GLY A 221 7.02 26.98 23.63
C GLY A 221 5.58 27.14 23.14
N ALA A 222 5.22 26.59 21.97
CA ALA A 222 3.86 26.67 21.41
C ALA A 222 2.81 25.95 22.27
N PHE A 223 3.21 24.91 22.99
CA PHE A 223 2.38 24.16 23.94
C PHE A 223 3.25 23.49 25.02
N THR A 224 2.64 22.92 26.05
CA THR A 224 3.33 22.18 27.11
C THR A 224 3.99 20.94 26.51
N GLY A 225 5.34 20.91 26.48
CA GLY A 225 6.14 19.85 25.84
C GLY A 225 6.84 20.25 24.55
N ALA A 226 6.56 21.43 24.00
CA ALA A 226 7.27 21.96 22.82
C ALA A 226 8.65 22.52 23.24
N THR A 227 9.61 21.62 23.47
CA THR A 227 10.97 21.96 23.92
C THR A 227 11.82 22.58 22.80
N GLU A 228 11.54 22.22 21.55
CA GLU A 228 12.22 22.69 20.34
C GLU A 228 11.21 23.07 19.26
N SER A 229 11.67 23.76 18.22
CA SER A 229 10.85 24.05 17.05
C SER A 229 10.96 22.92 16.04
N GLN A 230 9.83 22.44 15.52
CA GLN A 230 9.78 21.34 14.57
C GLN A 230 9.02 21.73 13.30
N ALA A 231 9.57 21.40 12.14
CA ALA A 231 8.92 21.61 10.85
C ALA A 231 7.83 20.54 10.63
N GLY A 232 6.66 20.95 10.08
CA GLY A 232 5.56 20.04 9.82
C GLY A 232 5.60 19.39 8.44
N PHE A 233 4.65 18.46 8.20
CA PHE A 233 4.53 17.70 6.95
C PHE A 233 4.37 18.57 5.70
N PHE A 234 3.72 19.74 5.79
CA PHE A 234 3.65 20.67 4.66
C PHE A 234 5.03 21.16 4.22
N HIS A 235 5.95 21.39 5.15
CA HIS A 235 7.32 21.77 4.84
C HIS A 235 8.10 20.59 4.26
N ALA A 236 7.89 19.39 4.82
CA ALA A 236 8.52 18.17 4.31
C ALA A 236 8.03 17.78 2.91
N ALA A 237 6.79 18.14 2.56
CA ALA A 237 6.19 17.88 1.26
C ALA A 237 6.46 19.00 0.23
N ASP A 238 7.24 20.05 0.58
CA ASP A 238 7.46 21.18 -0.32
C ASP A 238 8.14 20.75 -1.63
N GLY A 239 7.60 21.21 -2.77
CA GLY A 239 7.95 20.74 -4.11
C GLY A 239 7.29 19.42 -4.52
N GLY A 240 6.72 18.66 -3.56
CA GLY A 240 6.17 17.32 -3.71
C GLY A 240 4.65 17.25 -3.64
N THR A 241 4.17 16.17 -3.00
CA THR A 241 2.74 15.85 -2.85
C THR A 241 2.46 15.45 -1.41
N ILE A 242 1.38 15.97 -0.83
CA ILE A 242 0.81 15.50 0.42
C ILE A 242 -0.50 14.77 0.13
N PHE A 243 -0.69 13.62 0.75
CA PHE A 243 -1.88 12.80 0.64
C PHE A 243 -2.56 12.70 2.01
N PHE A 244 -3.80 13.13 2.08
CA PHE A 244 -4.65 13.02 3.27
C PHE A 244 -5.56 11.83 3.13
N ASP A 245 -5.29 10.76 3.87
CA ASP A 245 -6.23 9.65 4.00
C ASP A 245 -7.24 9.96 5.10
N GLU A 246 -8.49 9.54 4.89
CA GLU A 246 -9.61 9.80 5.80
C GLU A 246 -9.80 11.30 6.11
N ILE A 247 -9.75 12.17 5.08
CA ILE A 247 -9.87 13.63 5.24
C ILE A 247 -11.16 14.04 5.96
N SER A 248 -12.21 13.23 5.89
CA SER A 248 -13.48 13.39 6.60
C SER A 248 -13.35 13.36 8.12
N GLU A 249 -12.24 12.86 8.67
CA GLU A 249 -11.99 12.81 10.12
C GLU A 249 -11.34 14.08 10.66
N MET A 250 -10.99 15.05 9.79
CA MET A 250 -10.44 16.32 10.23
C MET A 250 -11.48 17.15 10.98
N SER A 251 -11.10 17.73 12.12
CA SER A 251 -11.93 18.69 12.83
C SER A 251 -12.16 19.98 12.02
N LEU A 252 -13.23 20.68 12.29
CA LEU A 252 -13.56 21.95 11.61
C LEU A 252 -12.43 23.00 11.75
N ALA A 253 -11.72 23.02 12.87
CA ALA A 253 -10.58 23.91 13.07
C ALA A 253 -9.42 23.57 12.11
N MET A 254 -9.14 22.28 11.92
CA MET A 254 -8.13 21.82 10.99
C MET A 254 -8.53 22.07 9.53
N GLN A 255 -9.81 21.89 9.20
CA GLN A 255 -10.34 22.20 7.87
C GLN A 255 -10.14 23.67 7.49
N VAL A 256 -10.30 24.62 8.43
CA VAL A 256 -10.01 26.05 8.20
C VAL A 256 -8.53 26.28 7.86
N LYS A 257 -7.63 25.63 8.57
CA LYS A 257 -6.18 25.75 8.32
C LYS A 257 -5.77 25.15 6.98
N LEU A 258 -6.33 23.99 6.65
CA LEU A 258 -6.09 23.33 5.36
C LEU A 258 -6.61 24.20 4.20
N LEU A 259 -7.78 24.83 4.35
CA LEU A 259 -8.34 25.73 3.35
C LEU A 259 -7.39 26.89 3.04
N ARG A 260 -6.79 27.52 4.07
CA ARG A 260 -5.79 28.59 3.88
C ARG A 260 -4.59 28.09 3.08
N VAL A 261 -4.07 26.91 3.37
CA VAL A 261 -2.96 26.34 2.59
C VAL A 261 -3.36 26.13 1.12
N LEU A 262 -4.59 25.67 0.87
CA LEU A 262 -5.10 25.47 -0.49
C LEU A 262 -5.30 26.78 -1.26
N GLN A 263 -5.63 27.89 -0.56
CA GLN A 263 -5.88 29.20 -1.16
C GLN A 263 -4.61 30.01 -1.33
N ASP A 264 -3.87 30.18 -0.22
CA ASP A 264 -2.77 31.13 -0.13
C ASP A 264 -1.40 30.48 -0.42
N ARG A 265 -1.33 29.13 -0.40
CA ARG A 265 -0.09 28.35 -0.45
C ARG A 265 0.89 28.74 0.66
N GLU A 266 0.35 29.08 1.82
CA GLU A 266 1.12 29.49 2.98
C GLU A 266 0.79 28.63 4.19
N VAL A 267 1.81 28.34 4.98
CA VAL A 267 1.72 27.54 6.21
C VAL A 267 2.28 28.36 7.36
N CYS A 268 1.51 28.45 8.45
CA CYS A 268 1.94 29.02 9.72
C CYS A 268 2.16 27.90 10.74
N MET A 269 3.34 27.87 11.35
CA MET A 269 3.64 26.96 12.46
C MET A 269 2.80 27.32 13.68
N VAL A 270 2.43 26.31 14.47
CA VAL A 270 1.72 26.50 15.75
C VAL A 270 2.57 27.38 16.67
N GLY A 271 1.96 28.41 17.24
CA GLY A 271 2.64 29.40 18.08
C GLY A 271 3.39 30.50 17.29
N SER A 272 3.29 30.52 15.95
CA SER A 272 3.91 31.54 15.11
C SER A 272 2.89 32.21 14.20
N ASN A 273 3.04 33.52 13.98
CA ASN A 273 2.25 34.29 13.03
C ASN A 273 3.01 34.56 11.71
N ARG A 274 4.16 33.91 11.48
CA ARG A 274 4.96 34.11 10.28
C ARG A 274 4.59 33.07 9.22
N PRO A 275 3.92 33.44 8.11
CA PRO A 275 3.60 32.52 7.05
C PRO A 275 4.85 32.13 6.27
N ARG A 276 4.90 30.88 5.83
CA ARG A 276 5.90 30.37 4.88
C ARG A 276 5.20 29.83 3.64
N LYS A 277 5.67 30.22 2.47
CA LYS A 277 5.16 29.70 1.19
C LYS A 277 5.58 28.26 1.01
N VAL A 278 4.65 27.44 0.51
CA VAL A 278 4.86 26.03 0.17
C VAL A 278 4.26 25.74 -1.19
N ASN A 279 4.93 24.91 -1.98
CA ASN A 279 4.46 24.45 -3.27
C ASN A 279 4.13 22.96 -3.21
N VAL A 280 3.00 22.61 -2.62
CA VAL A 280 2.59 21.24 -2.39
C VAL A 280 1.36 20.90 -3.24
N ARG A 281 1.39 19.76 -3.92
CA ARG A 281 0.20 19.16 -4.53
C ARG A 281 -0.59 18.41 -3.47
N ILE A 282 -1.91 18.59 -3.44
CA ILE A 282 -2.78 17.93 -2.46
C ILE A 282 -3.60 16.84 -3.12
N LEU A 283 -3.55 15.64 -2.55
CA LEU A 283 -4.44 14.52 -2.82
C LEU A 283 -5.19 14.21 -1.53
N ALA A 284 -6.46 13.89 -1.62
CA ALA A 284 -7.29 13.55 -0.46
C ALA A 284 -8.07 12.26 -0.71
N ALA A 285 -8.30 11.48 0.34
CA ALA A 285 -9.15 10.29 0.25
C ALA A 285 -10.16 10.25 1.39
N THR A 286 -11.31 9.65 1.11
CA THR A 286 -12.36 9.41 2.10
C THR A 286 -13.19 8.17 1.74
N ASN A 287 -13.74 7.52 2.75
CA ASN A 287 -14.75 6.48 2.62
C ASN A 287 -16.16 6.98 2.94
N LYS A 288 -16.29 8.24 3.39
CA LYS A 288 -17.57 8.87 3.75
C LYS A 288 -18.06 9.75 2.61
N ASP A 289 -19.37 9.96 2.57
CA ASP A 289 -19.99 10.95 1.69
C ASP A 289 -19.77 12.36 2.26
N LEU A 290 -18.87 13.11 1.63
CA LEU A 290 -18.56 14.48 2.05
C LEU A 290 -19.74 15.43 1.88
N HIS A 291 -20.63 15.18 0.89
CA HIS A 291 -21.81 16.01 0.69
C HIS A 291 -22.74 15.93 1.90
N SER A 292 -23.02 14.71 2.35
CA SER A 292 -23.81 14.52 3.58
C SER A 292 -23.13 15.12 4.82
N LEU A 293 -21.80 15.09 4.91
CA LEU A 293 -21.08 15.72 6.02
C LEU A 293 -21.17 17.27 5.97
N VAL A 294 -21.19 17.86 4.78
CA VAL A 294 -21.42 19.31 4.60
C VAL A 294 -22.83 19.68 5.05
N GLU A 295 -23.85 18.95 4.63
CA GLU A 295 -25.25 19.18 5.05
C GLU A 295 -25.42 19.10 6.58
N ASN A 296 -24.68 18.21 7.23
CA ASN A 296 -24.71 18.03 8.68
C ASN A 296 -23.77 19.00 9.45
N GLY A 297 -23.07 19.91 8.76
CA GLY A 297 -22.14 20.85 9.37
C GLY A 297 -20.86 20.24 9.95
N LEU A 298 -20.53 18.99 9.57
CA LEU A 298 -19.34 18.26 10.01
C LEU A 298 -18.15 18.47 9.06
N PHE A 299 -18.42 18.96 7.85
CA PHE A 299 -17.40 19.33 6.87
C PHE A 299 -17.74 20.69 6.26
N ARG A 300 -16.72 21.52 6.03
CA ARG A 300 -16.95 22.87 5.49
C ARG A 300 -17.21 22.80 3.99
N GLU A 301 -18.21 23.53 3.54
CA GLU A 301 -18.59 23.63 2.13
C GLU A 301 -17.48 24.25 1.25
N ASP A 302 -16.81 25.31 1.77
CA ASP A 302 -15.73 25.98 1.05
C ASP A 302 -14.51 25.07 0.82
N LEU A 303 -14.15 24.23 1.80
CA LEU A 303 -13.11 23.22 1.67
C LEU A 303 -13.54 22.11 0.69
N PHE A 304 -14.79 21.65 0.79
CA PHE A 304 -15.32 20.63 -0.11
C PHE A 304 -15.14 21.03 -1.58
N TYR A 305 -15.58 22.20 -1.98
CA TYR A 305 -15.40 22.67 -3.37
C TYR A 305 -13.93 22.85 -3.75
N ARG A 306 -13.05 23.13 -2.83
CA ARG A 306 -11.62 23.31 -3.10
C ARG A 306 -10.86 22.02 -3.28
N ILE A 307 -11.28 20.92 -2.63
CA ILE A 307 -10.66 19.59 -2.78
C ILE A 307 -11.33 18.74 -3.84
N ASN A 308 -12.60 18.97 -4.15
CA ASN A 308 -13.40 18.22 -5.11
C ASN A 308 -13.27 18.76 -6.54
N VAL A 309 -12.02 18.93 -7.02
CA VAL A 309 -11.74 19.42 -8.39
C VAL A 309 -11.72 18.27 -9.38
N VAL A 310 -11.02 17.20 -9.04
CA VAL A 310 -10.99 15.94 -9.81
C VAL A 310 -11.35 14.81 -8.87
N THR A 311 -12.43 14.08 -9.17
CA THR A 311 -12.83 12.93 -8.34
C THR A 311 -12.50 11.62 -9.01
N ILE A 312 -11.87 10.70 -8.27
CA ILE A 312 -11.64 9.31 -8.69
C ILE A 312 -12.37 8.40 -7.70
N ASN A 313 -13.36 7.68 -8.20
CA ASN A 313 -14.09 6.71 -7.39
C ASN A 313 -13.47 5.32 -7.53
N MET A 314 -13.02 4.75 -6.40
CA MET A 314 -12.52 3.39 -6.31
C MET A 314 -13.69 2.43 -6.13
N PRO A 315 -13.95 1.54 -7.10
CA PRO A 315 -15.04 0.58 -7.00
C PRO A 315 -14.76 -0.42 -5.87
N PRO A 316 -15.77 -0.87 -5.15
CA PRO A 316 -15.63 -1.96 -4.18
C PRO A 316 -15.27 -3.27 -4.88
N LEU A 317 -14.63 -4.20 -4.15
CA LEU A 317 -14.09 -5.44 -4.73
C LEU A 317 -15.19 -6.31 -5.38
N ARG A 318 -16.40 -6.32 -4.84
CA ARG A 318 -17.57 -7.03 -5.40
C ARG A 318 -17.98 -6.56 -6.81
N GLU A 319 -17.63 -5.33 -7.19
CA GLU A 319 -17.88 -4.77 -8.54
C GLU A 319 -16.74 -5.05 -9.53
N ARG A 320 -15.64 -5.64 -9.04
CA ARG A 320 -14.46 -6.01 -9.83
C ARG A 320 -14.37 -7.52 -10.10
N ALA A 321 -15.49 -8.24 -10.18
CA ALA A 321 -15.65 -9.69 -10.15
C ALA A 321 -14.42 -10.54 -10.59
N ASP A 322 -13.83 -10.24 -11.75
CA ASP A 322 -12.68 -10.98 -12.28
C ASP A 322 -11.36 -10.66 -11.56
N ASP A 323 -11.25 -9.49 -10.94
CA ASP A 323 -10.05 -9.07 -10.22
C ASP A 323 -9.91 -9.81 -8.86
N ILE A 324 -11.00 -10.36 -8.30
CA ILE A 324 -10.97 -11.11 -7.04
C ILE A 324 -9.97 -12.27 -7.13
N LEU A 325 -10.08 -13.07 -8.17
CA LEU A 325 -9.19 -14.23 -8.34
C LEU A 325 -7.77 -13.82 -8.70
N LEU A 326 -7.63 -12.76 -9.50
CA LEU A 326 -6.32 -12.20 -9.85
C LEU A 326 -5.58 -11.74 -8.59
N LEU A 327 -6.26 -11.01 -7.71
CA LEU A 327 -5.73 -10.55 -6.42
C LEU A 327 -5.45 -11.72 -5.47
N ALA A 328 -6.36 -12.70 -5.39
CA ALA A 328 -6.16 -13.89 -4.57
C ALA A 328 -4.88 -14.65 -4.97
N HIS A 329 -4.68 -14.91 -6.27
CA HIS A 329 -3.46 -15.54 -6.78
C HIS A 329 -2.21 -14.69 -6.52
N HIS A 330 -2.31 -13.36 -6.67
CA HIS A 330 -1.19 -12.46 -6.36
C HIS A 330 -0.78 -12.58 -4.89
N PHE A 331 -1.74 -12.54 -3.96
CA PHE A 331 -1.45 -12.64 -2.52
C PHE A 331 -0.95 -14.04 -2.12
N VAL A 332 -1.48 -15.11 -2.72
CA VAL A 332 -0.94 -16.47 -2.51
C VAL A 332 0.54 -16.53 -2.87
N ASN A 333 0.90 -16.05 -4.06
CA ASN A 333 2.29 -16.05 -4.52
C ASN A 333 3.19 -15.17 -3.63
N LYS A 334 2.70 -13.99 -3.23
CA LYS A 334 3.40 -13.07 -2.33
C LYS A 334 3.73 -13.75 -1.00
N PHE A 335 2.71 -14.24 -0.29
CA PHE A 335 2.89 -14.81 1.06
C PHE A 335 3.59 -16.18 1.04
N ALA A 336 3.38 -17.00 0.01
CA ALA A 336 4.13 -18.24 -0.15
C ALA A 336 5.63 -17.97 -0.35
N ALA A 337 5.99 -16.97 -1.16
CA ALA A 337 7.37 -16.55 -1.34
C ALA A 337 8.00 -16.00 -0.05
N GLU A 338 7.26 -15.21 0.73
CA GLU A 338 7.71 -14.68 2.04
C GLU A 338 8.01 -15.81 3.04
N LEU A 339 7.26 -16.92 2.97
CA LEU A 339 7.45 -18.10 3.84
C LEU A 339 8.41 -19.15 3.26
N GLY A 340 8.96 -18.93 2.05
CA GLY A 340 9.82 -19.87 1.37
C GLY A 340 9.14 -21.21 1.00
N ARG A 341 7.81 -21.19 0.77
CA ARG A 341 6.97 -22.34 0.44
C ARG A 341 6.51 -22.29 -1.02
N THR A 342 6.15 -23.46 -1.57
CA THR A 342 5.41 -23.53 -2.83
C THR A 342 4.00 -22.96 -2.65
N PRO A 343 3.50 -22.13 -3.58
CA PRO A 343 2.14 -21.58 -3.50
C PRO A 343 1.10 -22.72 -3.55
N PRO A 344 0.21 -22.85 -2.57
CA PRO A 344 -0.87 -23.83 -2.59
C PRO A 344 -1.90 -23.48 -3.67
N HIS A 345 -2.62 -24.48 -4.18
CA HIS A 345 -3.68 -24.31 -5.15
C HIS A 345 -5.05 -24.21 -4.45
N PHE A 346 -5.92 -23.35 -4.98
CA PHE A 346 -7.32 -23.36 -4.57
C PHE A 346 -8.10 -24.45 -5.29
N SER A 347 -8.98 -25.16 -4.59
CA SER A 347 -10.00 -25.99 -5.24
C SER A 347 -11.00 -25.09 -6.00
N ASP A 348 -11.64 -25.66 -7.05
CA ASP A 348 -12.65 -24.95 -7.84
C ASP A 348 -13.80 -24.44 -6.99
N GLU A 349 -14.15 -25.17 -5.96
CA GLU A 349 -15.20 -24.78 -5.02
C GLU A 349 -14.76 -23.62 -4.12
N ALA A 350 -13.54 -23.59 -3.66
CA ALA A 350 -12.97 -22.48 -2.93
C ALA A 350 -12.94 -21.20 -3.78
N LEU A 351 -12.53 -21.29 -5.05
CA LEU A 351 -12.53 -20.18 -6.00
C LEU A 351 -13.96 -19.63 -6.24
N LYS A 352 -14.97 -20.50 -6.34
CA LYS A 352 -16.38 -20.09 -6.46
C LYS A 352 -16.82 -19.31 -5.23
N ASN A 353 -16.46 -19.78 -4.03
CA ASN A 353 -16.79 -19.10 -2.78
C ASN A 353 -16.14 -17.72 -2.69
N LEU A 354 -14.87 -17.59 -3.06
CA LEU A 354 -14.16 -16.30 -3.11
C LEU A 354 -14.84 -15.30 -4.06
N ARG A 355 -15.31 -15.74 -5.22
CA ARG A 355 -16.05 -14.89 -6.19
C ARG A 355 -17.40 -14.41 -5.70
N VAL A 356 -18.10 -15.24 -4.94
CA VAL A 356 -19.48 -14.98 -4.51
C VAL A 356 -19.54 -14.12 -3.25
N TYR A 357 -18.49 -14.10 -2.45
CA TYR A 357 -18.44 -13.33 -1.23
C TYR A 357 -18.43 -11.81 -1.52
N ASN A 358 -19.07 -11.02 -0.66
CA ASN A 358 -19.29 -9.59 -0.89
C ASN A 358 -18.08 -8.69 -0.56
N TRP A 359 -17.09 -9.23 0.17
CA TRP A 359 -15.87 -8.54 0.57
C TRP A 359 -16.12 -7.18 1.23
N PRO A 360 -16.81 -7.09 2.37
CA PRO A 360 -17.09 -5.82 3.03
C PRO A 360 -15.82 -5.03 3.40
N GLY A 361 -14.71 -5.70 3.68
CA GLY A 361 -13.40 -5.11 3.90
C GLY A 361 -12.54 -5.00 2.64
N ASN A 362 -13.14 -5.27 1.45
CA ASN A 362 -12.51 -5.14 0.14
C ASN A 362 -11.18 -5.88 0.01
N VAL A 363 -10.17 -5.26 -0.61
CA VAL A 363 -8.86 -5.87 -0.88
C VAL A 363 -8.09 -6.15 0.42
N ARG A 364 -8.26 -5.29 1.43
CA ARG A 364 -7.61 -5.50 2.75
C ARG A 364 -8.13 -6.77 3.44
N GLU A 365 -9.43 -7.04 3.36
CA GLU A 365 -10.01 -8.27 3.88
C GLU A 365 -9.52 -9.49 3.09
N LEU A 366 -9.51 -9.41 1.75
CA LEU A 366 -9.00 -10.47 0.89
C LEU A 366 -7.53 -10.79 1.22
N GLU A 367 -6.67 -9.77 1.32
CA GLU A 367 -5.26 -9.94 1.68
C GLU A 367 -5.10 -10.65 3.04
N ASN A 368 -5.83 -10.21 4.07
CA ASN A 368 -5.79 -10.82 5.40
C ASN A 368 -6.27 -12.28 5.39
N VAL A 369 -7.35 -12.56 4.64
CA VAL A 369 -7.88 -13.93 4.52
C VAL A 369 -6.86 -14.84 3.84
N ILE A 370 -6.28 -14.41 2.72
CA ILE A 370 -5.27 -15.20 2.01
C ILE A 370 -4.02 -15.40 2.87
N GLN A 371 -3.54 -14.35 3.54
CA GLN A 371 -2.40 -14.47 4.46
C GLN A 371 -2.66 -15.53 5.54
N ARG A 372 -3.84 -15.48 6.18
CA ARG A 372 -4.24 -16.47 7.17
C ARG A 372 -4.28 -17.88 6.59
N LEU A 373 -4.85 -18.05 5.39
CA LEU A 373 -4.94 -19.36 4.73
C LEU A 373 -3.54 -19.93 4.47
N ILE A 374 -2.61 -19.12 3.97
CA ILE A 374 -1.22 -19.55 3.69
C ILE A 374 -0.47 -19.92 4.97
N VAL A 375 -0.67 -19.18 6.06
CA VAL A 375 -0.01 -19.47 7.35
C VAL A 375 -0.57 -20.75 7.99
N MET A 376 -1.88 -21.02 7.82
CA MET A 376 -2.56 -22.15 8.46
C MET A 376 -2.66 -23.40 7.57
N ALA A 377 -2.28 -23.31 6.28
CA ALA A 377 -2.32 -24.45 5.38
C ALA A 377 -1.21 -25.46 5.68
N ASP A 378 -1.58 -26.70 5.96
CA ASP A 378 -0.65 -27.82 6.17
C ASP A 378 -0.36 -28.59 4.87
N GLY A 379 -1.03 -28.25 3.73
CA GLY A 379 -0.94 -28.95 2.45
C GLY A 379 -0.76 -28.02 1.25
N ASP A 380 -0.73 -28.65 0.05
CA ASP A 380 -0.57 -27.96 -1.23
C ASP A 380 -1.89 -27.47 -1.84
N SER A 381 -3.03 -27.67 -1.16
CA SER A 381 -4.37 -27.25 -1.61
C SER A 381 -5.12 -26.50 -0.52
N ILE A 382 -5.89 -25.50 -0.94
CA ILE A 382 -6.83 -24.73 -0.09
C ILE A 382 -8.25 -25.09 -0.52
N ASP A 383 -8.98 -25.72 0.38
CA ASP A 383 -10.36 -26.15 0.16
C ASP A 383 -11.38 -25.23 0.85
N VAL A 384 -12.68 -25.48 0.57
CA VAL A 384 -13.78 -24.73 1.20
C VAL A 384 -13.74 -24.81 2.73
N ALA A 385 -13.28 -25.96 3.28
CA ALA A 385 -13.16 -26.17 4.71
C ALA A 385 -12.17 -25.20 5.38
N ASP A 386 -11.16 -24.73 4.66
CA ASP A 386 -10.13 -23.81 5.15
C ASP A 386 -10.62 -22.36 5.16
N LEU A 387 -11.63 -22.05 4.32
CA LEU A 387 -12.18 -20.69 4.23
C LEU A 387 -12.89 -20.31 5.54
N PRO A 388 -12.89 -19.02 5.91
CA PRO A 388 -13.64 -18.51 7.05
C PRO A 388 -15.13 -18.92 6.99
N SER A 389 -15.73 -19.23 8.14
CA SER A 389 -17.11 -19.72 8.22
C SER A 389 -18.13 -18.82 7.51
N LEU A 390 -17.96 -17.47 7.62
CA LEU A 390 -18.83 -16.51 6.94
C LEU A 390 -18.80 -16.66 5.40
N MET A 391 -17.67 -17.06 4.82
CA MET A 391 -17.55 -17.26 3.37
C MET A 391 -18.20 -18.57 2.94
N ARG A 392 -18.07 -19.62 3.74
CA ARG A 392 -18.73 -20.91 3.50
C ARG A 392 -20.25 -20.78 3.45
N PHE A 393 -20.84 -19.95 4.33
CA PHE A 393 -22.28 -19.70 4.38
C PHE A 393 -22.80 -18.70 3.34
N SER A 394 -21.97 -17.80 2.81
CA SER A 394 -22.43 -16.83 1.80
C SER A 394 -22.70 -17.46 0.44
N ALA A 395 -22.04 -18.54 0.09
CA ALA A 395 -22.36 -19.30 -1.13
C ALA A 395 -23.75 -19.93 -1.07
N LEU A 396 -24.19 -20.34 0.12
CA LEU A 396 -25.53 -20.87 0.35
C LEU A 396 -26.63 -19.79 0.25
N ARG A 397 -26.32 -18.52 0.53
CA ARG A 397 -27.29 -17.42 0.47
C ARG A 397 -27.60 -16.88 -0.94
N LYS A 398 -26.70 -17.05 -1.91
CA LYS A 398 -26.92 -16.58 -3.30
C LYS A 398 -27.65 -17.55 -4.23
N THR A 399 -27.86 -18.78 -3.81
CA THR A 399 -28.88 -19.63 -4.42
C THR A 399 -30.24 -19.10 -3.94
N GLY A 400 -30.77 -18.16 -4.66
CA GLY A 400 -31.85 -17.24 -4.36
C GLY A 400 -32.95 -17.72 -3.40
N PHE A 401 -33.66 -16.79 -2.79
CA PHE A 401 -34.92 -16.98 -2.04
C PHE A 401 -36.04 -17.71 -2.85
N THR A 402 -35.68 -18.45 -3.88
CA THR A 402 -36.54 -19.32 -4.70
C THR A 402 -36.69 -20.71 -4.11
N ARG A 403 -35.96 -21.07 -3.06
CA ARG A 403 -36.10 -22.36 -2.37
C ARG A 403 -37.22 -22.29 -1.38
N THR A 404 -38.08 -23.24 -1.47
CA THR A 404 -39.17 -23.42 -0.48
C THR A 404 -38.61 -23.80 0.89
N LEU A 405 -39.35 -23.52 1.95
CA LEU A 405 -38.97 -23.93 3.30
C LEU A 405 -38.79 -25.47 3.38
N ALA A 406 -39.57 -26.19 2.61
CA ALA A 406 -39.48 -27.66 2.55
C ALA A 406 -38.16 -28.14 1.93
N GLU A 407 -37.63 -27.46 0.91
CA GLU A 407 -36.33 -27.81 0.29
C GLU A 407 -35.17 -27.54 1.24
N VAL A 408 -35.17 -26.39 1.94
CA VAL A 408 -34.15 -26.05 2.94
C VAL A 408 -34.18 -27.02 4.14
N GLU A 409 -35.36 -27.36 4.60
CA GLU A 409 -35.55 -28.32 5.69
C GLU A 409 -35.04 -29.70 5.30
N SER A 410 -35.36 -30.15 4.09
CA SER A 410 -34.94 -31.44 3.53
C SER A 410 -33.42 -31.57 3.44
N GLU A 411 -32.74 -30.52 2.92
CA GLU A 411 -31.28 -30.47 2.83
C GLU A 411 -30.62 -30.46 4.21
N TYR A 412 -31.15 -29.69 5.16
CA TYR A 412 -30.65 -29.67 6.53
C TYR A 412 -30.75 -30.99 7.23
N ILE A 413 -31.91 -31.69 7.08
CA ILE A 413 -32.13 -33.04 7.60
C ILE A 413 -31.12 -34.03 6.97
N GLY A 414 -30.90 -33.93 5.65
CA GLY A 414 -29.92 -34.76 4.95
C GLY A 414 -28.50 -34.59 5.47
N ASN A 415 -28.06 -33.34 5.63
CA ASN A 415 -26.75 -33.02 6.16
C ASN A 415 -26.52 -33.49 7.59
N VAL A 416 -27.50 -33.31 8.47
CA VAL A 416 -27.44 -33.83 9.85
C VAL A 416 -27.42 -35.36 9.86
N LEU A 417 -28.19 -36.04 9.02
CA LEU A 417 -28.19 -37.48 8.92
C LEU A 417 -26.85 -38.04 8.43
N ALA A 418 -26.25 -37.38 7.45
CA ALA A 418 -24.93 -37.74 6.94
C ALA A 418 -23.84 -37.53 8.01
N SER A 419 -23.88 -36.44 8.77
CA SER A 419 -22.88 -36.14 9.82
C SER A 419 -22.87 -37.15 10.96
N VAL A 420 -24.01 -37.85 11.20
CA VAL A 420 -24.14 -38.91 12.23
C VAL A 420 -24.12 -40.33 11.64
N GLY A 421 -23.58 -40.48 10.41
CA GLY A 421 -23.44 -41.80 9.77
C GLY A 421 -24.75 -42.53 9.53
N GLY A 422 -25.86 -41.82 9.33
CA GLY A 422 -27.18 -42.39 9.10
C GLY A 422 -27.97 -42.79 10.38
N ASN A 423 -27.45 -42.47 11.55
CA ASN A 423 -28.14 -42.79 12.83
C ASN A 423 -29.34 -41.87 13.07
N LYS A 424 -30.54 -42.38 12.74
CA LYS A 424 -31.82 -41.66 12.84
C LYS A 424 -32.17 -41.20 14.25
N SER A 425 -31.67 -41.87 15.30
CA SER A 425 -31.93 -41.47 16.68
C SER A 425 -31.13 -40.24 17.07
N GLN A 426 -29.86 -40.25 16.73
CA GLN A 426 -28.94 -39.17 16.99
C GLN A 426 -29.28 -37.95 16.13
N ALA A 427 -29.65 -38.15 14.86
CA ALA A 427 -30.12 -37.09 13.99
C ALA A 427 -31.40 -36.41 14.52
N ALA A 428 -32.39 -37.18 15.04
CA ALA A 428 -33.61 -36.64 15.62
C ALA A 428 -33.31 -35.76 16.85
N GLU A 429 -32.37 -36.18 17.68
CA GLU A 429 -31.92 -35.44 18.86
C GLU A 429 -31.28 -34.12 18.49
N ILE A 430 -30.34 -34.12 17.53
CA ILE A 430 -29.67 -32.90 17.02
C ILE A 430 -30.67 -31.94 16.36
N LEU A 431 -31.65 -32.47 15.62
CA LEU A 431 -32.70 -31.69 14.96
C LEU A 431 -33.78 -31.16 15.90
N GLY A 432 -33.81 -31.61 17.15
CA GLY A 432 -34.83 -31.25 18.13
C GLY A 432 -36.23 -31.73 17.77
N ILE A 433 -36.36 -32.86 17.01
CA ILE A 433 -37.63 -33.44 16.58
C ILE A 433 -37.70 -34.91 17.00
N ASP A 434 -38.92 -35.46 17.10
CA ASP A 434 -39.09 -36.87 17.38
C ASP A 434 -38.76 -37.77 16.17
N ARG A 435 -38.42 -39.04 16.44
CA ARG A 435 -38.03 -40.02 15.39
C ARG A 435 -39.14 -40.28 14.37
N LYS A 436 -40.43 -40.13 14.76
CA LYS A 436 -41.56 -40.34 13.86
C LYS A 436 -41.63 -39.19 12.86
N THR A 437 -41.51 -37.95 13.33
CA THR A 437 -41.46 -36.74 12.50
C THR A 437 -40.29 -36.78 11.54
N LEU A 438 -39.10 -37.21 11.98
CA LEU A 438 -37.92 -37.36 11.10
C LEU A 438 -38.20 -38.39 9.99
N ARG A 439 -38.82 -39.53 10.31
CA ARG A 439 -39.17 -40.56 9.30
C ARG A 439 -40.20 -40.05 8.29
N GLU A 440 -41.21 -39.32 8.74
CA GLU A 440 -42.22 -38.71 7.84
C GLU A 440 -41.59 -37.68 6.88
N LYS A 441 -40.68 -36.86 7.37
CA LYS A 441 -39.95 -35.88 6.55
C LYS A 441 -39.04 -36.57 5.54
N LEU A 442 -38.30 -37.61 5.93
CA LEU A 442 -37.46 -38.37 5.00
C LEU A 442 -38.28 -39.10 3.90
N ARG A 443 -39.48 -39.64 4.23
CA ARG A 443 -40.36 -40.24 3.22
C ARG A 443 -40.89 -39.25 2.18
N LYS A 444 -41.14 -37.99 2.59
CA LYS A 444 -41.54 -36.93 1.65
C LYS A 444 -40.44 -36.57 0.67
N VAL A 445 -39.18 -36.69 1.07
CA VAL A 445 -38.00 -36.43 0.22
C VAL A 445 -37.79 -37.55 -0.79
N GLU A 446 -37.93 -38.83 -0.35
CA GLU A 446 -37.77 -40.00 -1.22
C GLU A 446 -38.94 -40.19 -2.21
N GLY A 447 -40.11 -39.59 -1.95
CA GLY A 447 -41.28 -39.68 -2.81
C GLY A 447 -41.44 -38.55 -3.84
N SER A 448 -40.48 -37.59 -3.87
CA SER A 448 -40.47 -36.44 -4.79
C SER A 448 -39.35 -36.52 -5.84
N SER A 449 -38.67 -37.67 -5.94
CA SER A 449 -37.66 -37.98 -6.96
C SER A 449 -38.19 -38.72 -8.15
#